data_c736f630098a384edfee80877203c4a4
#
_entry.id   c736f630098a384edfee80877203c4a4
#
_cell.length_a   1.000
_cell.length_b   1.000
_cell.length_c   1.000
_cell.angle_alpha   90.00
_cell.angle_beta   90.00
_cell.angle_gamma   90.00
#
_symmetry.space_group_name_H-M   'P 1'
#
loop_
_entity.id
_entity.type
_entity.pdbx_description
1 polymer ?
#
loop_
_entity_poly.entity_id
_entity_poly.type
_entity_poly.pdbx_seq_one_letter_code
_entity_poly.pdbx_strand_id
1 'polypeptide(L)'
;MGTVLNKPVKVIGTNQHAALVALIRAERRNAGLRQIDVAKLLHEQQQWVALIERGQRRISVVEFLALAQAIGFDPAKALKKIAKIKN
;
A
#
# COMPACT_ATOMS: atom_id res chain seq x y z
N MET A 1 -6.76 -5.69 30.75
CA MET A 1 -7.05 -5.59 30.27
C MET A 1 -7.24 -5.93 29.25
N GLY A 2 -7.58 -6.07 28.88
CA GLY A 2 -7.92 -6.12 27.83
C GLY A 2 -7.82 -6.95 26.96
N THR A 3 -7.94 -7.50 26.80
CA THR A 3 -7.88 -8.34 26.09
C THR A 3 -8.69 -8.54 25.17
N VAL A 4 -9.20 -7.90 24.78
CA VAL A 4 -10.00 -8.02 23.91
C VAL A 4 -9.66 -8.22 22.66
N LEU A 5 -8.62 -8.42 22.30
CA LEU A 5 -8.19 -8.44 21.04
C LEU A 5 -8.26 -9.70 20.37
N ASN A 6 -9.16 -10.53 20.68
CA ASN A 6 -9.33 -11.79 20.05
C ASN A 6 -10.13 -11.75 18.79
N LYS A 7 -10.72 -10.65 18.47
CA LYS A 7 -11.48 -10.54 17.21
C LYS A 7 -10.54 -10.44 16.06
N PRO A 8 -10.72 -11.23 15.00
CA PRO A 8 -9.92 -11.08 13.81
C PRO A 8 -10.19 -9.70 13.19
N VAL A 9 -9.12 -9.10 12.69
CA VAL A 9 -9.22 -7.81 12.02
C VAL A 9 -9.13 -8.05 10.54
N LYS A 10 -10.18 -7.66 9.82
CA LYS A 10 -10.17 -7.75 8.38
C LYS A 10 -9.26 -6.67 7.84
N VAL A 11 -8.43 -7.01 6.87
CA VAL A 11 -7.49 -6.06 6.27
C VAL A 11 -7.87 -5.77 4.82
N ILE A 12 -7.90 -6.79 3.97
CA ILE A 12 -8.29 -6.64 2.59
C ILE A 12 -9.81 -6.41 2.52
N GLY A 13 -10.22 -5.47 1.69
CA GLY A 13 -11.63 -5.11 1.56
C GLY A 13 -12.08 -4.03 2.53
N THR A 14 -11.18 -3.48 3.34
CA THR A 14 -11.50 -2.34 4.19
C THR A 14 -11.33 -1.04 3.44
N ASN A 15 -11.94 0.03 3.94
CA ASN A 15 -11.77 1.37 3.36
C ASN A 15 -10.32 1.84 3.47
N GLN A 16 -9.65 1.51 4.59
CA GLN A 16 -8.24 1.87 4.74
C GLN A 16 -7.36 1.17 3.70
N HIS A 17 -7.60 -0.12 3.45
CA HIS A 17 -6.83 -0.84 2.44
C HIS A 17 -7.09 -0.26 1.05
N ALA A 18 -8.34 0.03 0.71
CA ALA A 18 -8.68 0.64 -0.57
C ALA A 18 -8.01 2.00 -0.74
N ALA A 19 -7.99 2.80 0.31
CA ALA A 19 -7.35 4.13 0.28
C ALA A 19 -5.83 4.00 0.12
N LEU A 20 -5.21 3.03 0.79
CA LEU A 20 -3.78 2.78 0.66
C LEU A 20 -3.41 2.40 -0.77
N VAL A 21 -4.19 1.49 -1.36
CA VAL A 21 -3.98 1.04 -2.74
C VAL A 21 -4.13 2.21 -3.72
N ALA A 22 -5.17 3.04 -3.54
CA ALA A 22 -5.40 4.20 -4.39
C ALA A 22 -4.25 5.21 -4.27
N LEU A 23 -3.73 5.39 -3.06
CA LEU A 23 -2.62 6.30 -2.82
C LEU A 23 -1.35 5.82 -3.54
N ILE A 24 -1.03 4.54 -3.42
CA ILE A 24 0.15 3.97 -4.08
C ILE A 24 0.05 4.16 -5.60
N ARG A 25 -1.11 3.86 -6.16
CA ARG A 25 -1.33 4.03 -7.60
C ARG A 25 -1.18 5.48 -8.03
N ALA A 26 -1.77 6.41 -7.27
CA ALA A 26 -1.70 7.82 -7.59
C ALA A 26 -0.26 8.34 -7.52
N GLU A 27 0.48 7.96 -6.49
CA GLU A 27 1.88 8.37 -6.36
C GLU A 27 2.73 7.82 -7.50
N ARG A 28 2.50 6.56 -7.87
CA ARG A 28 3.21 5.96 -9.00
C ARG A 28 2.96 6.74 -10.29
N ARG A 29 1.68 7.04 -10.57
CA ARG A 29 1.31 7.77 -11.80
C ARG A 29 1.86 9.20 -11.78
N ASN A 30 1.79 9.86 -10.64
CA ASN A 30 2.33 11.20 -10.49
C ASN A 30 3.85 11.24 -10.69
N ALA A 31 4.53 10.17 -10.36
CA ALA A 31 5.97 10.05 -10.58
C ALA A 31 6.32 9.68 -12.03
N GLY A 32 5.31 9.45 -12.87
CA GLY A 32 5.54 9.07 -14.26
C GLY A 32 6.01 7.62 -14.45
N LEU A 33 5.78 6.76 -13.45
CA LEU A 33 6.26 5.38 -13.48
C LEU A 33 5.14 4.43 -13.89
N ARG A 34 5.50 3.42 -14.69
CA ARG A 34 4.61 2.30 -14.98
C ARG A 34 4.75 1.24 -13.89
N GLN A 35 3.81 0.32 -13.84
CA GLN A 35 3.91 -0.81 -12.90
C GLN A 35 5.22 -1.59 -13.07
N ILE A 36 5.62 -1.82 -14.32
CA ILE A 36 6.86 -2.56 -14.60
C ILE A 36 8.10 -1.80 -14.11
N ASP A 37 8.07 -0.48 -14.13
CA ASP A 37 9.19 0.33 -13.67
C ASP A 37 9.38 0.18 -12.15
N VAL A 38 8.27 0.22 -11.40
CA VAL A 38 8.31 0.02 -9.95
C VAL A 38 8.77 -1.41 -9.63
N ALA A 39 8.25 -2.39 -10.35
CA ALA A 39 8.64 -3.78 -10.15
C ALA A 39 10.14 -3.98 -10.33
N LYS A 40 10.71 -3.38 -11.37
CA LYS A 40 12.15 -3.47 -11.63
C LYS A 40 12.97 -2.85 -10.49
N LEU A 41 12.54 -1.70 -9.97
CA LEU A 41 13.23 -1.04 -8.87
C LEU A 41 13.23 -1.90 -7.60
N LEU A 42 12.22 -2.73 -7.42
CA LEU A 42 12.07 -3.55 -6.23
C LEU A 42 12.50 -5.00 -6.45
N HIS A 43 13.03 -5.32 -7.62
CA HIS A 43 13.41 -6.68 -8.00
C HIS A 43 12.23 -7.66 -7.87
N GLU A 44 11.04 -7.18 -8.25
CA GLU A 44 9.81 -7.96 -8.24
C GLU A 44 9.27 -8.10 -9.65
N GLN A 45 8.30 -8.99 -9.82
CA GLN A 45 7.60 -9.12 -11.09
C GLN A 45 6.47 -8.10 -11.17
N GLN A 46 6.12 -7.70 -12.39
CA GLN A 46 5.02 -6.75 -12.58
C GLN A 46 3.72 -7.20 -11.92
N GLN A 47 3.46 -8.50 -11.95
CA GLN A 47 2.24 -9.06 -11.35
C GLN A 47 2.14 -8.73 -9.86
N TRP A 48 3.25 -8.65 -9.15
CA TRP A 48 3.28 -8.28 -7.73
C TRP A 48 2.70 -6.86 -7.53
N VAL A 49 3.13 -5.91 -8.36
CA VAL A 49 2.62 -4.55 -8.32
C VAL A 49 1.14 -4.51 -8.72
N ALA A 50 0.80 -5.25 -9.77
CA ALA A 50 -0.58 -5.30 -10.26
C ALA A 50 -1.55 -5.83 -9.21
N LEU A 51 -1.16 -6.87 -8.46
CA LEU A 51 -1.99 -7.43 -7.39
C LEU A 51 -2.19 -6.43 -6.25
N ILE A 52 -1.15 -5.69 -5.90
CA ILE A 52 -1.24 -4.62 -4.90
C ILE A 52 -2.25 -3.57 -5.37
N GLU A 53 -2.12 -3.10 -6.60
CA GLU A 53 -2.96 -2.02 -7.11
C GLU A 53 -4.41 -2.43 -7.35
N ARG A 54 -4.66 -3.74 -7.45
CA ARG A 54 -6.02 -4.25 -7.52
C ARG A 54 -6.64 -4.49 -6.14
N GLY A 55 -5.87 -4.26 -5.07
CA GLY A 55 -6.35 -4.47 -3.72
C GLY A 55 -6.45 -5.93 -3.31
N GLN A 56 -5.83 -6.83 -4.07
CA GLN A 56 -5.96 -8.26 -3.84
C GLN A 56 -4.84 -8.86 -3.00
N ARG A 57 -3.89 -8.05 -2.58
CA ARG A 57 -2.73 -8.52 -1.85
C ARG A 57 -2.50 -7.64 -0.64
N ARG A 58 -2.17 -8.26 0.49
CA ARG A 58 -1.73 -7.52 1.67
C ARG A 58 -0.38 -6.88 1.41
N ILE A 59 -0.13 -5.76 2.06
CA ILE A 59 1.11 -5.03 1.94
C ILE A 59 1.71 -4.94 3.34
N SER A 60 2.88 -5.51 3.54
CA SER A 60 3.57 -5.39 4.82
C SER A 60 4.11 -3.97 4.97
N VAL A 61 4.42 -3.58 6.21
CA VAL A 61 5.02 -2.27 6.47
C VAL A 61 6.33 -2.11 5.70
N VAL A 62 7.16 -3.14 5.68
CA VAL A 62 8.44 -3.09 4.99
C VAL A 62 8.24 -2.95 3.48
N GLU A 63 7.28 -3.68 2.92
CA GLU A 63 6.95 -3.55 1.50
C GLU A 63 6.44 -2.15 1.17
N PHE A 64 5.63 -1.57 2.06
CA PHE A 64 5.14 -0.21 1.87
C PHE A 64 6.28 0.80 1.87
N LEU A 65 7.22 0.66 2.80
CA LEU A 65 8.40 1.53 2.84
C LEU A 65 9.25 1.40 1.58
N ALA A 66 9.39 0.19 1.06
CA ALA A 66 10.12 -0.04 -0.18
C ALA A 66 9.41 0.60 -1.37
N LEU A 67 8.09 0.51 -1.43
CA LEU A 67 7.29 1.18 -2.47
C LEU A 67 7.46 2.70 -2.39
N ALA A 68 7.40 3.25 -1.18
CA ALA A 68 7.56 4.69 -0.97
C ALA A 68 8.92 5.16 -1.44
N GLN A 69 9.97 4.41 -1.15
CA GLN A 69 11.32 4.74 -1.58
C GLN A 69 11.47 4.65 -3.10
N ALA A 70 10.95 3.60 -3.70
CA ALA A 70 11.07 3.40 -5.14
C ALA A 70 10.29 4.46 -5.93
N ILE A 71 9.11 4.81 -5.47
CA ILE A 71 8.23 5.77 -6.13
C ILE A 71 8.62 7.21 -5.78
N GLY A 72 9.07 7.43 -4.55
CA GLY A 72 9.56 8.75 -4.12
C GLY A 72 8.53 9.56 -3.36
N PHE A 73 7.72 8.94 -2.51
CA PHE A 73 6.80 9.69 -1.65
C PHE A 73 7.10 9.47 -0.17
N ASP A 74 6.55 10.35 0.67
CA ASP A 74 6.76 10.30 2.12
C ASP A 74 5.80 9.29 2.75
N PRO A 75 6.30 8.15 3.26
CA PRO A 75 5.44 7.12 3.81
C PRO A 75 4.75 7.54 5.10
N ALA A 76 5.38 8.36 5.92
CA ALA A 76 4.78 8.81 7.18
C ALA A 76 3.58 9.71 6.91
N LYS A 77 3.69 10.63 5.94
CA LYS A 77 2.59 11.47 5.53
C LYS A 77 1.44 10.66 4.96
N ALA A 78 1.77 9.68 4.15
CA ALA A 78 0.78 8.81 3.54
C ALA A 78 0.00 8.04 4.61
N LEU A 79 0.71 7.45 5.58
CA LEU A 79 0.09 6.68 6.65
C LEU A 79 -0.80 7.54 7.54
N LYS A 80 -0.43 8.80 7.77
CA LYS A 80 -1.29 9.71 8.53
C LYS A 80 -2.64 9.91 7.85
N LYS A 81 -2.65 10.04 6.54
CA LYS A 81 -3.89 10.17 5.78
C LYS A 81 -4.73 8.91 5.89
N ILE A 82 -4.11 7.75 5.72
CA ILE A 82 -4.81 6.47 5.76
C ILE A 82 -5.39 6.23 7.16
N ALA A 83 -4.64 6.57 8.21
CA ALA A 83 -5.07 6.34 9.58
C ALA A 83 -6.35 7.09 9.95
N LYS A 84 -6.66 8.18 9.24
CA LYS A 84 -7.88 8.95 9.49
C LYS A 84 -9.12 8.35 8.83
N ILE A 85 -8.95 7.39 7.96
CA ILE A 85 -10.06 6.78 7.24
C ILE A 85 -10.73 5.74 8.12
N LYS A 86 -12.04 5.80 8.19
CA LYS A 86 -12.82 4.83 8.95
C LYS A 86 -13.20 3.66 8.05
N ASN A 87 -13.09 2.50 8.61
CA ASN A 87 -13.47 1.27 7.89
C ASN A 87 -14.96 0.97 8.00
#